data_0037d79c2c45aafc77b3ca5017a9b370
#
_entry.id   0037d79c2c45aafc77b3ca5017a9b370
#
_cell.length_a   1.000
_cell.length_b   1.000
_cell.length_c   1.000
_cell.angle_alpha   90.00
_cell.angle_beta   90.00
_cell.angle_gamma   90.00
#
_symmetry.space_group_name_H-M   'P 1'
#
loop_
_entity.id
_entity.type
_entity.pdbx_description
1 polymer ?
#
loop_
_entity_poly.entity_id
_entity_poly.type
_entity_poly.pdbx_seq_one_letter_code
_entity_poly.pdbx_strand_id
1 'polypeptide(L)'
;ACLVGSEMCIRDSVKPVQERTGGNKLSAYLAFVPINIKDVTNTRFETYMVNDSNYYLHYTYLVAEGNAWTLKAEGEIEPNTKLFIEEFGREALNEMEHIAIQMIAYKKDKPFLLKPATDVQFRLDPVKFYKLHLFEENDFFETPAYLFTIVENDEIARPLVIDSKRLKEQMYKDEKVVANTSKKKSKKDDGTLVIDLHADEVLETTAGMNSADILHYQMDIFKKTMEEYKKKKGQKIIFIHGKGEGVLRQTLIHELNYRYKSCTYQDASFQEYGYGATQVTIK
;
A
#
# COMPACT_ATOMS: atom_id res chain seq x y z
N ALA A 1 -6.36 -11.12 -72.62
CA ALA A 1 -6.88 -10.27 -71.53
C ALA A 1 -6.41 -10.84 -70.20
N CYS A 2 -5.42 -10.17 -69.60
CA CYS A 2 -4.99 -10.48 -68.25
C CYS A 2 -5.83 -9.65 -67.28
N LEU A 3 -6.64 -10.31 -66.46
CA LEU A 3 -7.29 -9.72 -65.30
C LEU A 3 -6.24 -9.67 -64.14
N VAL A 4 -5.70 -8.51 -63.92
CA VAL A 4 -4.95 -8.23 -62.70
C VAL A 4 -5.97 -7.96 -61.62
N GLY A 5 -6.16 -8.92 -60.71
CA GLY A 5 -6.92 -8.73 -59.47
C GLY A 5 -6.16 -7.75 -58.57
N SER A 6 -6.73 -6.55 -58.39
CA SER A 6 -6.27 -5.63 -57.34
C SER A 6 -6.67 -6.22 -56.00
N GLU A 7 -5.75 -6.81 -55.31
CA GLU A 7 -5.88 -7.04 -53.88
C GLU A 7 -5.98 -5.69 -53.18
N MET A 8 -7.21 -5.32 -52.85
CA MET A 8 -7.50 -4.17 -52.04
C MET A 8 -7.08 -4.54 -50.61
N CYS A 9 -5.84 -4.23 -50.25
CA CYS A 9 -5.42 -4.24 -48.88
C CYS A 9 -6.29 -3.25 -48.09
N ILE A 10 -7.35 -3.77 -47.50
CA ILE A 10 -8.07 -3.07 -46.44
C ILE A 10 -7.07 -3.04 -45.26
N ARG A 11 -6.21 -2.05 -45.26
CA ARG A 11 -5.60 -1.63 -44.01
C ARG A 11 -6.74 -1.06 -43.20
N ASP A 12 -7.27 -1.87 -42.27
CA ASP A 12 -8.05 -1.35 -41.19
C ASP A 12 -7.20 -0.25 -40.57
N SER A 13 -7.60 1.00 -40.80
CA SER A 13 -6.97 2.15 -40.15
C SER A 13 -7.40 2.12 -38.70
N VAL A 14 -6.65 1.35 -37.90
CA VAL A 14 -6.74 1.44 -36.44
C VAL A 14 -6.49 2.91 -36.12
N LYS A 15 -7.53 3.60 -35.65
CA LYS A 15 -7.41 5.00 -35.25
C LYS A 15 -6.37 5.02 -34.13
N PRO A 16 -5.30 5.82 -34.24
CA PRO A 16 -4.31 5.90 -33.18
C PRO A 16 -5.00 6.31 -31.89
N VAL A 17 -4.75 5.57 -30.82
CA VAL A 17 -5.28 5.89 -29.49
C VAL A 17 -4.81 7.29 -29.13
N GLN A 18 -5.75 8.17 -28.75
CA GLN A 18 -5.43 9.54 -28.40
C GLN A 18 -4.64 9.57 -27.10
N GLU A 19 -3.44 10.16 -27.15
CA GLU A 19 -2.62 10.35 -25.95
C GLU A 19 -3.12 11.52 -25.12
N ARG A 20 -3.19 11.29 -23.82
CA ARG A 20 -3.53 12.31 -22.83
C ARG A 20 -2.30 13.14 -22.47
N THR A 21 -2.46 14.46 -22.36
CA THR A 21 -1.39 15.32 -21.84
C THR A 21 -1.03 14.92 -20.41
N GLY A 22 0.25 14.68 -20.15
CA GLY A 22 0.74 14.20 -18.84
C GLY A 22 0.74 12.69 -18.65
N GLY A 23 0.07 11.89 -19.51
CA GLY A 23 -0.03 10.44 -19.39
C GLY A 23 1.25 9.65 -19.75
N ASN A 24 2.41 10.29 -19.88
CA ASN A 24 3.69 9.62 -20.12
C ASN A 24 4.37 9.10 -18.84
N LYS A 25 3.77 9.32 -17.69
CA LYS A 25 4.08 8.61 -16.46
C LYS A 25 3.22 7.36 -16.39
N LEU A 26 3.82 6.27 -15.96
CA LEU A 26 3.12 5.00 -15.83
C LEU A 26 2.29 5.02 -14.55
N SER A 27 0.98 4.79 -14.71
CA SER A 27 0.06 4.57 -13.59
C SER A 27 -0.88 3.42 -13.94
N ALA A 28 -0.96 2.42 -13.06
CA ALA A 28 -1.79 1.24 -13.25
C ALA A 28 -2.32 0.75 -11.91
N TYR A 29 -3.56 0.30 -11.89
CA TYR A 29 -4.26 -0.12 -10.69
C TYR A 29 -4.96 -1.46 -10.92
N LEU A 30 -5.10 -2.26 -9.86
CA LEU A 30 -6.05 -3.35 -9.80
C LEU A 30 -7.27 -2.87 -9.02
N ALA A 31 -8.44 -2.96 -9.62
CA ALA A 31 -9.69 -2.49 -9.05
C ALA A 31 -10.63 -3.64 -8.75
N PHE A 32 -11.27 -3.59 -7.59
CA PHE A 32 -12.37 -4.50 -7.22
C PHE A 32 -13.65 -3.68 -7.10
N VAL A 33 -14.61 -3.99 -7.96
CA VAL A 33 -15.88 -3.26 -8.07
C VAL A 33 -17.00 -4.15 -7.57
N PRO A 34 -17.74 -3.77 -6.52
CA PRO A 34 -18.88 -4.54 -6.06
C PRO A 34 -20.06 -4.40 -7.04
N ILE A 35 -20.69 -5.51 -7.43
CA ILE A 35 -21.88 -5.48 -8.29
C ILE A 35 -23.03 -4.77 -7.57
N ASN A 36 -23.14 -4.96 -6.25
CA ASN A 36 -24.12 -4.25 -5.42
C ASN A 36 -23.45 -3.62 -4.21
N ILE A 37 -23.12 -2.34 -4.29
CA ILE A 37 -22.47 -1.59 -3.21
C ILE A 37 -23.33 -1.46 -1.95
N LYS A 38 -24.66 -1.58 -2.06
CA LYS A 38 -25.58 -1.48 -0.91
C LYS A 38 -25.56 -2.73 -0.03
N ASP A 39 -25.16 -3.87 -0.60
CA ASP A 39 -25.03 -5.14 0.13
C ASP A 39 -23.66 -5.75 -0.09
N VAL A 40 -22.62 -5.05 0.38
CA VAL A 40 -21.21 -5.46 0.24
C VAL A 40 -20.94 -6.83 0.87
N THR A 41 -21.77 -7.24 1.83
CA THR A 41 -21.59 -8.52 2.53
C THR A 41 -21.97 -9.74 1.70
N ASN A 42 -22.87 -9.61 0.74
CA ASN A 42 -23.37 -10.73 -0.09
C ASN A 42 -23.15 -10.52 -1.58
N THR A 43 -22.53 -9.40 -1.99
CA THR A 43 -22.28 -9.12 -3.40
C THR A 43 -21.15 -9.97 -3.96
N ARG A 44 -21.10 -10.06 -5.29
CA ARG A 44 -19.94 -10.49 -6.05
C ARG A 44 -19.13 -9.27 -6.44
N PHE A 45 -17.88 -9.47 -6.77
CA PHE A 45 -16.94 -8.43 -7.15
C PHE A 45 -16.40 -8.70 -8.53
N GLU A 46 -16.28 -7.65 -9.31
CA GLU A 46 -15.59 -7.66 -10.60
C GLU A 46 -14.17 -7.14 -10.41
N THR A 47 -13.21 -7.84 -10.97
CA THR A 47 -11.79 -7.42 -10.98
C THR A 47 -11.47 -6.77 -12.30
N TYR A 48 -10.89 -5.58 -12.24
CA TYR A 48 -10.43 -4.84 -13.40
C TYR A 48 -8.96 -4.46 -13.27
N MET A 49 -8.24 -4.57 -14.38
CA MET A 49 -6.95 -3.93 -14.53
C MET A 49 -7.17 -2.55 -15.17
N VAL A 50 -6.70 -1.49 -14.52
CA VAL A 50 -6.83 -0.10 -14.99
C VAL A 50 -5.47 0.41 -15.44
N ASN A 51 -5.40 0.88 -16.68
CA ASN A 51 -4.25 1.54 -17.26
C ASN A 51 -4.53 3.03 -17.40
N ASP A 52 -3.98 3.84 -16.50
CA ASP A 52 -4.08 5.30 -16.51
C ASP A 52 -2.80 5.92 -17.08
N SER A 53 -2.33 5.42 -18.21
CA SER A 53 -1.14 5.91 -18.89
C SER A 53 -1.27 5.87 -20.41
N ASN A 54 -0.35 6.55 -21.11
CA ASN A 54 -0.27 6.53 -22.58
C ASN A 54 0.53 5.33 -23.14
N TYR A 55 0.81 4.34 -22.31
CA TYR A 55 1.49 3.11 -22.69
C TYR A 55 0.53 1.96 -22.88
N TYR A 56 0.79 1.06 -23.80
CA TYR A 56 0.22 -0.28 -23.79
C TYR A 56 0.89 -1.07 -22.69
N LEU A 57 0.10 -1.85 -21.96
CA LEU A 57 0.60 -2.71 -20.90
C LEU A 57 0.38 -4.18 -21.27
N HIS A 58 1.46 -4.93 -21.43
CA HIS A 58 1.35 -6.38 -21.44
C HIS A 58 1.44 -6.87 -20.00
N TYR A 59 0.46 -7.64 -19.55
CA TYR A 59 0.34 -8.05 -18.15
C TYR A 59 0.14 -9.55 -18.00
N THR A 60 0.53 -10.07 -16.84
CA THR A 60 0.12 -11.36 -16.31
C THR A 60 -0.49 -11.16 -14.92
N TYR A 61 -1.60 -11.84 -14.68
CA TYR A 61 -2.29 -11.87 -13.39
C TYR A 61 -2.23 -13.28 -12.84
N LEU A 62 -1.58 -13.42 -11.69
CA LEU A 62 -1.28 -14.71 -11.07
C LEU A 62 -1.84 -14.77 -9.66
N VAL A 63 -2.29 -15.94 -9.27
CA VAL A 63 -2.76 -16.23 -7.90
C VAL A 63 -1.90 -17.35 -7.32
N ALA A 64 -1.51 -17.22 -6.06
CA ALA A 64 -0.73 -18.24 -5.38
C ALA A 64 -1.62 -19.41 -4.94
N GLU A 65 -1.16 -20.61 -5.23
CA GLU A 65 -1.71 -21.88 -4.75
C GLU A 65 -0.63 -22.60 -3.94
N GLY A 66 -0.64 -22.43 -2.62
CA GLY A 66 0.45 -22.93 -1.76
C GLY A 66 1.79 -22.23 -2.06
N ASN A 67 2.78 -22.99 -2.53
CA ASN A 67 4.12 -22.48 -2.89
C ASN A 67 4.28 -22.23 -4.40
N ALA A 68 3.24 -22.39 -5.19
CA ALA A 68 3.27 -22.22 -6.64
C ALA A 68 2.36 -21.07 -7.07
N TRP A 69 2.61 -20.52 -8.26
CA TRP A 69 1.80 -19.50 -8.87
C TRP A 69 1.02 -20.05 -10.05
N THR A 70 -0.26 -19.77 -10.11
CA THR A 70 -1.14 -20.13 -11.22
C THR A 70 -1.50 -18.89 -12.01
N LEU A 71 -1.28 -18.94 -13.32
CA LEU A 71 -1.70 -17.89 -14.25
C LEU A 71 -3.23 -17.92 -14.38
N LYS A 72 -3.91 -16.83 -14.01
CA LYS A 72 -5.36 -16.68 -14.15
C LYS A 72 -5.73 -15.88 -15.39
N ALA A 73 -4.97 -14.83 -15.72
CA ALA A 73 -5.19 -14.02 -16.91
C ALA A 73 -3.87 -13.44 -17.44
N GLU A 74 -3.83 -13.22 -18.74
CA GLU A 74 -2.76 -12.48 -19.41
C GLU A 74 -3.34 -11.70 -20.60
N GLY A 75 -2.62 -10.68 -21.03
CA GLY A 75 -3.04 -9.94 -22.20
C GLY A 75 -2.40 -8.58 -22.33
N GLU A 76 -2.98 -7.78 -23.19
CA GLU A 76 -2.59 -6.39 -23.45
C GLU A 76 -3.71 -5.44 -23.06
N ILE A 77 -3.36 -4.35 -22.40
CA ILE A 77 -4.29 -3.28 -22.04
C ILE A 77 -3.91 -2.04 -22.83
N GLU A 78 -4.87 -1.47 -23.51
CA GLU A 78 -4.69 -0.24 -24.27
C GLU A 78 -4.48 0.98 -23.36
N PRO A 79 -3.85 2.05 -23.86
CA PRO A 79 -3.68 3.30 -23.13
C PRO A 79 -5.01 3.88 -22.63
N ASN A 80 -5.02 4.39 -21.39
CA ASN A 80 -6.17 5.07 -20.79
C ASN A 80 -7.46 4.23 -20.80
N THR A 81 -7.34 2.92 -20.60
CA THR A 81 -8.48 1.98 -20.58
C THR A 81 -8.45 1.10 -19.35
N LYS A 82 -9.54 0.41 -19.12
CA LYS A 82 -9.68 -0.65 -18.11
C LYS A 82 -10.10 -1.94 -18.77
N LEU A 83 -9.59 -3.05 -18.25
CA LEU A 83 -9.87 -4.38 -18.76
C LEU A 83 -10.46 -5.24 -17.63
N PHE A 84 -11.62 -5.84 -17.90
CA PHE A 84 -12.22 -6.84 -17.01
C PHE A 84 -11.34 -8.10 -16.98
N ILE A 85 -11.06 -8.62 -15.80
CA ILE A 85 -10.26 -9.83 -15.59
C ILE A 85 -11.15 -11.00 -15.20
N GLU A 86 -11.88 -10.88 -14.10
CA GLU A 86 -12.72 -11.95 -13.56
C GLU A 86 -13.82 -11.41 -12.66
N GLU A 87 -14.82 -12.22 -12.40
CA GLU A 87 -15.84 -12.00 -11.37
C GLU A 87 -15.72 -13.09 -10.33
N PHE A 88 -15.72 -12.72 -9.05
CA PHE A 88 -15.60 -13.67 -7.95
C PHE A 88 -16.60 -13.37 -6.83
N GLY A 89 -16.91 -14.39 -6.05
CA GLY A 89 -17.75 -14.31 -4.85
C GLY A 89 -16.92 -14.47 -3.57
N ARG A 90 -17.61 -14.52 -2.46
CA ARG A 90 -16.99 -14.70 -1.13
C ARG A 90 -16.15 -15.98 -1.01
N GLU A 91 -16.61 -17.04 -1.65
CA GLU A 91 -15.97 -18.35 -1.64
C GLU A 91 -14.55 -18.31 -2.23
N ALA A 92 -14.34 -17.48 -3.24
CA ALA A 92 -13.05 -17.35 -3.91
C ALA A 92 -12.07 -16.40 -3.20
N LEU A 93 -12.53 -15.53 -2.29
CA LEU A 93 -11.67 -14.56 -1.60
C LEU A 93 -10.51 -15.22 -0.82
N ASN A 94 -10.75 -16.37 -0.22
CA ASN A 94 -9.71 -17.09 0.51
C ASN A 94 -8.67 -17.75 -0.43
N GLU A 95 -9.07 -18.08 -1.65
CA GLU A 95 -8.18 -18.64 -2.67
C GLU A 95 -7.33 -17.56 -3.34
N MET A 96 -7.79 -16.31 -3.30
CA MET A 96 -7.13 -15.13 -3.88
C MET A 96 -6.27 -14.36 -2.85
N GLU A 97 -5.89 -14.98 -1.75
CA GLU A 97 -5.16 -14.31 -0.68
C GLU A 97 -3.84 -13.67 -1.17
N HIS A 98 -3.12 -14.32 -2.07
CA HIS A 98 -1.88 -13.82 -2.67
C HIS A 98 -2.03 -13.66 -4.18
N ILE A 99 -1.80 -12.45 -4.65
CA ILE A 99 -1.83 -12.09 -6.07
C ILE A 99 -0.47 -11.53 -6.48
N ALA A 100 -0.04 -11.87 -7.69
CA ALA A 100 1.09 -11.24 -8.34
C ALA A 100 0.67 -10.66 -9.69
N ILE A 101 1.19 -9.48 -10.00
CA ILE A 101 1.00 -8.84 -11.29
C ILE A 101 2.36 -8.50 -11.87
N GLN A 102 2.62 -8.99 -13.07
CA GLN A 102 3.81 -8.63 -13.83
C GLN A 102 3.39 -7.84 -15.06
N MET A 103 4.08 -6.74 -15.36
CA MET A 103 3.73 -5.87 -16.48
C MET A 103 4.96 -5.34 -17.20
N ILE A 104 4.80 -5.15 -18.51
CA ILE A 104 5.76 -4.47 -19.40
C ILE A 104 5.02 -3.35 -20.12
N ALA A 105 5.55 -2.14 -20.06
CA ALA A 105 4.99 -0.96 -20.69
C ALA A 105 5.72 -0.62 -21.99
N TYR A 106 4.98 -0.34 -23.06
CA TYR A 106 5.53 0.01 -24.38
C TYR A 106 4.58 0.89 -25.18
N LYS A 107 5.08 1.47 -26.27
CA LYS A 107 4.24 2.19 -27.24
C LYS A 107 4.35 1.53 -28.59
N LYS A 108 3.24 1.48 -29.32
CA LYS A 108 3.19 1.00 -30.70
C LYS A 108 3.52 2.17 -31.66
N ASP A 109 4.25 1.86 -32.70
CA ASP A 109 4.49 2.73 -33.86
C ASP A 109 5.17 4.08 -33.57
N LYS A 110 5.83 4.23 -32.41
CA LYS A 110 6.60 5.43 -32.05
C LYS A 110 7.65 5.18 -30.99
N PRO A 111 8.71 6.00 -30.96
CA PRO A 111 9.71 5.95 -29.89
C PRO A 111 9.09 6.32 -28.54
N PHE A 112 9.58 5.70 -27.46
CA PHE A 112 9.13 5.95 -26.10
C PHE A 112 10.28 5.83 -25.10
N LEU A 113 10.07 6.37 -23.90
CA LEU A 113 10.98 6.17 -22.78
C LEU A 113 10.73 4.81 -22.18
N LEU A 114 11.76 3.96 -22.13
CA LEU A 114 11.68 2.64 -21.54
C LEU A 114 11.30 2.74 -20.07
N LYS A 115 10.29 1.99 -19.67
CA LYS A 115 9.89 1.83 -18.28
C LYS A 115 10.43 0.53 -17.71
N PRO A 116 10.78 0.48 -16.42
CA PRO A 116 11.13 -0.78 -15.77
C PRO A 116 10.00 -1.80 -15.88
N ALA A 117 10.35 -3.07 -16.03
CA ALA A 117 9.38 -4.14 -15.87
C ALA A 117 8.85 -4.12 -14.43
N THR A 118 7.55 -4.21 -14.30
CA THR A 118 6.87 -4.18 -13.01
C THR A 118 6.58 -5.60 -12.56
N ASP A 119 6.96 -5.95 -11.33
CA ASP A 119 6.59 -7.18 -10.63
C ASP A 119 6.12 -6.79 -9.24
N VAL A 120 4.82 -6.89 -9.00
CA VAL A 120 4.19 -6.53 -7.74
C VAL A 120 3.42 -7.71 -7.21
N GLN A 121 3.72 -8.09 -5.97
CA GLN A 121 3.00 -9.12 -5.25
C GLN A 121 2.31 -8.48 -4.05
N PHE A 122 1.07 -8.81 -3.82
CA PHE A 122 0.33 -8.29 -2.67
C PHE A 122 -0.62 -9.34 -2.10
N ARG A 123 -0.97 -9.12 -0.84
CA ARG A 123 -1.89 -9.97 -0.12
C ARG A 123 -3.24 -9.30 -0.02
N LEU A 124 -4.27 -9.98 -0.51
CA LEU A 124 -5.64 -9.57 -0.27
C LEU A 124 -6.06 -9.98 1.14
N ASP A 125 -6.60 -9.03 1.88
CA ASP A 125 -7.26 -9.32 3.15
C ASP A 125 -8.76 -9.48 2.89
N PRO A 126 -9.33 -10.70 3.00
CA PRO A 126 -10.75 -10.94 2.77
C PRO A 126 -11.66 -10.06 3.63
N VAL A 127 -11.22 -9.71 4.85
CA VAL A 127 -11.99 -8.87 5.78
C VAL A 127 -12.20 -7.46 5.23
N LYS A 128 -11.27 -6.95 4.42
CA LYS A 128 -11.38 -5.63 3.81
C LYS A 128 -12.54 -5.51 2.84
N PHE A 129 -12.91 -6.60 2.16
CA PHE A 129 -14.04 -6.63 1.23
C PHE A 129 -15.41 -6.47 1.90
N TYR A 130 -15.50 -6.54 3.22
CA TYR A 130 -16.71 -6.28 4.00
C TYR A 130 -16.78 -4.87 4.57
N LYS A 131 -15.74 -4.05 4.35
CA LYS A 131 -15.65 -2.70 4.90
C LYS A 131 -16.04 -1.68 3.81
N LEU A 132 -17.25 -1.18 3.87
CA LEU A 132 -17.80 -0.24 2.87
C LEU A 132 -16.92 1.00 2.66
N HIS A 133 -16.27 1.50 3.71
CA HIS A 133 -15.43 2.69 3.63
C HIS A 133 -14.12 2.51 2.83
N LEU A 134 -13.77 1.29 2.43
CA LEU A 134 -12.61 1.03 1.55
C LEU A 134 -12.99 1.12 0.06
N PHE A 135 -14.27 1.14 -0.23
CA PHE A 135 -14.76 1.38 -1.59
C PHE A 135 -14.96 2.88 -1.76
N GLU A 136 -14.06 3.52 -2.48
CA GLU A 136 -14.04 4.96 -2.67
C GLU A 136 -14.50 5.35 -4.07
N GLU A 137 -15.06 6.56 -4.18
CA GLU A 137 -15.34 7.17 -5.47
C GLU A 137 -14.03 7.41 -6.22
N ASN A 138 -14.02 7.16 -7.52
CA ASN A 138 -12.82 7.25 -8.35
C ASN A 138 -13.18 7.66 -9.79
N ASP A 139 -12.19 8.06 -10.56
CA ASP A 139 -12.37 8.54 -11.93
C ASP A 139 -12.57 7.41 -12.96
N PHE A 140 -12.44 6.15 -12.55
CA PHE A 140 -12.46 5.00 -13.48
C PHE A 140 -13.80 4.29 -13.53
N PHE A 141 -14.62 4.39 -12.48
CA PHE A 141 -15.89 3.68 -12.35
C PHE A 141 -16.99 4.60 -11.84
N GLU A 142 -18.22 4.38 -12.28
CA GLU A 142 -19.41 5.09 -11.79
C GLU A 142 -19.77 4.67 -10.35
N THR A 143 -19.38 3.46 -9.97
CA THR A 143 -19.58 2.92 -8.62
C THR A 143 -18.28 2.98 -7.81
N PRO A 144 -18.36 3.19 -6.49
CA PRO A 144 -17.19 3.12 -5.63
C PRO A 144 -16.45 1.79 -5.79
N ALA A 145 -15.14 1.84 -5.87
CA ALA A 145 -14.27 0.68 -6.06
C ALA A 145 -13.14 0.63 -5.05
N TYR A 146 -12.66 -0.55 -4.74
CA TYR A 146 -11.46 -0.75 -3.95
C TYR A 146 -10.26 -0.86 -4.87
N LEU A 147 -9.39 0.17 -4.86
CA LEU A 147 -8.24 0.29 -5.75
C LEU A 147 -6.94 -0.15 -5.06
N PHE A 148 -6.22 -1.05 -5.72
CA PHE A 148 -4.83 -1.36 -5.38
C PHE A 148 -3.91 -0.70 -6.39
N THR A 149 -3.03 0.15 -5.92
CA THR A 149 -1.98 0.75 -6.74
C THR A 149 -0.93 -0.31 -7.11
N ILE A 150 -0.68 -0.50 -8.39
CA ILE A 150 0.41 -1.33 -8.90
C ILE A 150 1.63 -0.46 -9.18
N VAL A 151 1.41 0.60 -9.92
CA VAL A 151 2.37 1.66 -10.23
C VAL A 151 1.62 2.98 -10.20
N GLU A 152 2.22 4.02 -9.64
CA GLU A 152 1.68 5.36 -9.68
C GLU A 152 2.79 6.36 -9.98
N ASN A 153 2.61 7.16 -11.03
CA ASN A 153 3.58 8.16 -11.48
C ASN A 153 5.01 7.62 -11.67
N ASP A 154 5.16 6.42 -12.25
CA ASP A 154 6.41 5.66 -12.41
C ASP A 154 6.98 5.05 -11.12
N GLU A 155 6.32 5.22 -9.97
CA GLU A 155 6.71 4.60 -8.72
C GLU A 155 5.94 3.29 -8.53
N ILE A 156 6.68 2.19 -8.48
CA ILE A 156 6.09 0.87 -8.27
C ILE A 156 5.65 0.77 -6.81
N ALA A 157 4.40 0.41 -6.58
CA ALA A 157 3.93 0.06 -5.26
C ALA A 157 4.76 -1.13 -4.77
N ARG A 158 5.60 -0.90 -3.78
CA ARG A 158 6.36 -1.95 -3.13
C ARG A 158 5.46 -2.56 -2.06
N PRO A 159 4.92 -3.75 -2.26
CA PRO A 159 4.35 -4.47 -1.14
C PRO A 159 5.49 -4.67 -0.14
N LEU A 160 5.27 -4.27 1.10
CA LEU A 160 6.17 -4.60 2.19
C LEU A 160 6.11 -6.12 2.42
N VAL A 161 6.82 -6.88 1.58
CA VAL A 161 7.24 -8.21 1.96
C VAL A 161 8.34 -8.00 3.00
N ILE A 162 7.91 -7.83 4.23
CA ILE A 162 8.83 -7.82 5.37
C ILE A 162 9.29 -9.27 5.56
N ASP A 163 10.34 -9.64 4.84
CA ASP A 163 11.17 -10.74 5.26
C ASP A 163 11.83 -10.31 6.58
N SER A 164 11.23 -10.73 7.68
CA SER A 164 11.68 -10.39 9.04
C SER A 164 13.14 -10.77 9.28
N LYS A 165 13.72 -11.67 8.47
CA LYS A 165 15.14 -12.02 8.51
C LYS A 165 15.99 -10.98 7.77
N ARG A 166 15.55 -10.49 6.60
CA ARG A 166 16.25 -9.44 5.85
C ARG A 166 16.20 -8.09 6.55
N LEU A 167 15.08 -7.78 7.20
CA LEU A 167 14.97 -6.56 7.99
C LEU A 167 15.95 -6.57 9.18
N LYS A 168 16.09 -7.71 9.87
CA LYS A 168 17.09 -7.88 10.93
C LYS A 168 18.52 -7.74 10.39
N GLU A 169 18.83 -8.33 9.26
CA GLU A 169 20.19 -8.22 8.65
C GLU A 169 20.49 -6.81 8.13
N GLN A 170 19.51 -6.08 7.62
CA GLN A 170 19.66 -4.68 7.22
C GLN A 170 19.79 -3.76 8.43
N MET A 171 19.04 -3.98 9.50
CA MET A 171 19.19 -3.22 10.74
C MET A 171 20.60 -3.36 11.37
N TYR A 172 21.27 -4.51 11.21
CA TYR A 172 22.65 -4.70 11.68
C TYR A 172 23.71 -4.17 10.71
N LYS A 173 23.38 -3.95 9.42
CA LYS A 173 24.32 -3.39 8.44
C LYS A 173 24.28 -1.87 8.34
N ASP A 174 23.17 -1.25 8.71
CA ASP A 174 22.96 0.20 8.56
C ASP A 174 23.38 1.06 9.76
N GLU A 175 24.12 0.50 10.73
CA GLU A 175 24.74 1.32 11.79
C GLU A 175 25.76 2.35 11.26
N LYS A 176 26.08 2.35 9.97
CA LYS A 176 27.09 3.27 9.38
C LYS A 176 26.56 4.30 8.37
N VAL A 177 25.28 4.28 7.99
CA VAL A 177 24.70 5.24 7.05
C VAL A 177 23.29 5.63 7.46
N VAL A 178 23.12 6.27 8.59
CA VAL A 178 21.87 6.98 8.92
C VAL A 178 22.18 8.40 9.36
N ALA A 179 22.52 9.20 8.39
CA ALA A 179 22.20 10.62 8.43
C ALA A 179 21.15 10.89 7.34
N ASN A 180 19.93 11.22 7.75
CA ASN A 180 18.81 11.74 6.97
C ASN A 180 17.73 10.75 6.51
N THR A 181 16.90 10.29 7.45
CA THR A 181 15.45 10.25 7.27
C THR A 181 14.78 10.23 8.64
N SER A 182 14.91 11.33 9.36
CA SER A 182 14.10 11.57 10.56
C SER A 182 12.84 12.32 10.14
N LYS A 183 11.78 11.58 9.81
CA LYS A 183 10.46 12.20 9.68
C LYS A 183 9.95 12.58 11.07
N LYS A 184 9.87 13.88 11.27
CA LYS A 184 9.15 14.64 12.30
C LYS A 184 9.20 14.13 13.75
N LYS A 185 10.35 14.27 14.40
CA LYS A 185 10.40 14.53 15.83
C LYS A 185 10.13 16.04 16.01
N SER A 186 8.89 16.46 16.27
CA SER A 186 8.64 17.84 16.61
C SER A 186 9.03 18.06 18.06
N LYS A 187 10.03 18.92 18.31
CA LYS A 187 10.26 19.47 19.64
C LYS A 187 9.34 20.66 19.82
N LYS A 188 8.57 20.69 20.91
CA LYS A 188 7.98 21.93 21.40
C LYS A 188 9.07 22.79 22.06
N ASP A 189 8.83 24.10 22.14
CA ASP A 189 9.74 25.07 22.78
C ASP A 189 10.05 24.76 24.27
N ASP A 190 9.26 23.90 24.91
CA ASP A 190 9.45 23.44 26.28
C ASP A 190 10.37 22.19 26.42
N GLY A 191 10.99 21.74 25.32
CA GLY A 191 11.85 20.55 25.30
C GLY A 191 11.09 19.22 25.28
N THR A 192 9.75 19.22 25.17
CA THR A 192 8.94 18.00 25.09
C THR A 192 9.08 17.37 23.71
N LEU A 193 9.36 16.08 23.65
CA LEU A 193 9.42 15.30 22.41
C LEU A 193 8.06 14.68 22.13
N VAL A 194 7.54 14.88 20.95
CA VAL A 194 6.26 14.29 20.52
C VAL A 194 6.51 13.27 19.41
N ILE A 195 5.96 12.07 19.57
CA ILE A 195 6.09 10.97 18.62
C ILE A 195 4.71 10.42 18.33
N ASP A 196 4.32 10.50 17.07
CA ASP A 196 3.10 9.88 16.60
C ASP A 196 3.38 8.42 16.23
N LEU A 197 2.60 7.51 16.85
CA LEU A 197 2.67 6.08 16.64
C LEU A 197 1.51 5.56 15.79
N HIS A 198 0.66 6.42 15.21
CA HIS A 198 -0.37 5.95 14.30
C HIS A 198 0.26 5.21 13.11
N ALA A 199 -0.41 4.16 12.67
CA ALA A 199 0.12 3.29 11.62
C ALA A 199 0.44 4.03 10.31
N ASP A 200 -0.39 4.99 9.95
CA ASP A 200 -0.27 5.86 8.78
C ASP A 200 0.87 6.90 8.89
N GLU A 201 1.28 7.25 10.11
CA GLU A 201 2.41 8.16 10.33
C GLU A 201 3.76 7.44 10.42
N VAL A 202 3.77 6.20 10.93
CA VAL A 202 5.00 5.43 11.15
C VAL A 202 5.32 4.48 10.00
N LEU A 203 4.32 4.12 9.20
CA LEU A 203 4.44 3.24 8.04
C LEU A 203 4.09 4.00 6.77
N GLU A 204 4.91 3.88 5.75
CA GLU A 204 4.59 4.46 4.41
C GLU A 204 3.37 3.77 3.77
N THR A 205 3.12 2.51 4.15
CA THR A 205 1.91 1.76 3.79
C THR A 205 1.66 0.65 4.80
N THR A 206 0.39 0.41 5.10
CA THR A 206 -0.06 -0.72 5.93
C THR A 206 -0.53 -1.91 5.09
N ALA A 207 -0.45 -1.79 3.76
CA ALA A 207 -0.89 -2.84 2.85
C ALA A 207 -0.09 -4.13 3.07
N GLY A 208 -0.79 -5.24 3.33
CA GLY A 208 -0.18 -6.55 3.58
C GLY A 208 0.31 -6.82 5.00
N MET A 209 0.21 -5.86 5.92
CA MET A 209 0.52 -6.07 7.33
C MET A 209 -0.72 -6.51 8.11
N ASN A 210 -0.56 -7.52 8.96
CA ASN A 210 -1.60 -7.84 9.93
C ASN A 210 -1.51 -6.90 11.15
N SER A 211 -2.55 -6.87 11.99
CA SER A 211 -2.59 -5.99 13.17
C SER A 211 -1.43 -6.24 14.15
N ALA A 212 -0.91 -7.48 14.22
CA ALA A 212 0.20 -7.82 15.08
C ALA A 212 1.53 -7.26 14.53
N ASP A 213 1.73 -7.28 13.20
CA ASP A 213 2.92 -6.72 12.58
C ASP A 213 2.97 -5.19 12.73
N ILE A 214 1.82 -4.54 12.56
CA ILE A 214 1.69 -3.09 12.78
C ILE A 214 2.02 -2.75 14.24
N LEU A 215 1.44 -3.49 15.19
CA LEU A 215 1.70 -3.32 16.61
C LEU A 215 3.19 -3.52 16.95
N HIS A 216 3.83 -4.54 16.37
CA HIS A 216 5.25 -4.77 16.56
C HIS A 216 6.10 -3.60 16.09
N TYR A 217 5.81 -3.08 14.90
CA TYR A 217 6.53 -1.95 14.35
C TYR A 217 6.37 -0.67 15.20
N GLN A 218 5.14 -0.38 15.62
CA GLN A 218 4.86 0.73 16.53
C GLN A 218 5.62 0.59 17.85
N MET A 219 5.67 -0.62 18.42
CA MET A 219 6.41 -0.92 19.64
C MET A 219 7.93 -0.86 19.47
N ASP A 220 8.45 -1.17 18.29
CA ASP A 220 9.88 -1.03 17.99
C ASP A 220 10.29 0.44 17.94
N ILE A 221 9.46 1.33 17.36
CA ILE A 221 9.69 2.78 17.40
C ILE A 221 9.66 3.29 18.83
N PHE A 222 8.66 2.86 19.62
CA PHE A 222 8.57 3.20 21.03
C PHE A 222 9.83 2.79 21.79
N LYS A 223 10.27 1.53 21.68
CA LYS A 223 11.48 1.01 22.35
C LYS A 223 12.72 1.76 21.91
N LYS A 224 12.91 1.98 20.63
CA LYS A 224 14.04 2.74 20.08
C LYS A 224 14.11 4.14 20.67
N THR A 225 12.98 4.81 20.74
CA THR A 225 12.91 6.14 21.35
C THR A 225 13.23 6.11 22.83
N MET A 226 12.67 5.18 23.57
CA MET A 226 12.95 5.05 25.00
C MET A 226 14.42 4.76 25.27
N GLU A 227 15.08 3.89 24.48
CA GLU A 227 16.51 3.61 24.61
C GLU A 227 17.39 4.84 24.29
N GLU A 228 17.00 5.64 23.29
CA GLU A 228 17.71 6.87 22.92
C GLU A 228 17.67 7.91 24.07
N TYR A 229 16.53 8.00 24.75
CA TYR A 229 16.29 9.04 25.75
C TYR A 229 16.43 8.59 27.20
N LYS A 230 16.61 7.30 27.49
CA LYS A 230 16.67 6.76 28.87
C LYS A 230 17.70 7.42 29.78
N LYS A 231 18.75 8.04 29.24
CA LYS A 231 19.79 8.73 29.99
C LYS A 231 19.48 10.22 30.21
N LYS A 232 18.47 10.77 29.58
CA LYS A 232 18.11 12.20 29.67
C LYS A 232 17.07 12.42 30.76
N LYS A 233 17.50 12.53 31.99
CA LYS A 233 16.61 12.77 33.13
C LYS A 233 15.78 14.04 32.96
N GLY A 234 14.52 13.98 33.34
CA GLY A 234 13.58 15.06 33.21
C GLY A 234 12.97 15.22 31.81
N GLN A 235 13.44 14.46 30.81
CA GLN A 235 12.86 14.50 29.47
C GLN A 235 11.42 14.00 29.47
N LYS A 236 10.53 14.79 28.86
CA LYS A 236 9.15 14.40 28.61
C LYS A 236 9.02 13.94 27.17
N ILE A 237 8.39 12.79 26.99
CA ILE A 237 8.11 12.20 25.68
C ILE A 237 6.63 11.91 25.62
N ILE A 238 5.96 12.37 24.56
CA ILE A 238 4.55 12.11 24.32
C ILE A 238 4.44 11.14 23.16
N PHE A 239 3.80 10.00 23.42
CA PHE A 239 3.50 9.00 22.44
C PHE A 239 2.01 9.07 22.10
N ILE A 240 1.69 9.44 20.85
CA ILE A 240 0.31 9.48 20.32
C ILE A 240 0.04 8.11 19.71
N HIS A 241 -0.92 7.37 20.25
CA HIS A 241 -1.25 6.00 19.85
C HIS A 241 -2.72 5.84 19.40
N GLY A 242 -3.49 6.92 19.45
CA GLY A 242 -4.89 6.92 19.06
C GLY A 242 -5.82 6.24 20.07
N LYS A 243 -7.14 6.37 19.83
CA LYS A 243 -8.16 5.73 20.66
C LYS A 243 -8.26 4.22 20.44
N GLY A 244 -8.27 3.76 19.20
CA GLY A 244 -8.38 2.37 18.79
C GLY A 244 -9.09 1.43 19.78
N GLU A 245 -8.79 0.16 19.72
CA GLU A 245 -9.22 -0.85 20.70
C GLU A 245 -8.38 -0.85 22.00
N GLY A 246 -7.42 0.08 22.11
CA GLY A 246 -6.56 0.21 23.28
C GLY A 246 -5.39 -0.78 23.36
N VAL A 247 -5.24 -1.67 22.38
CA VAL A 247 -4.19 -2.70 22.37
C VAL A 247 -2.79 -2.08 22.42
N LEU A 248 -2.53 -1.08 21.56
CA LEU A 248 -1.23 -0.40 21.54
C LEU A 248 -0.94 0.31 22.88
N ARG A 249 -1.94 1.00 23.45
CA ARG A 249 -1.82 1.67 24.77
C ARG A 249 -1.49 0.66 25.87
N GLN A 250 -2.21 -0.46 25.92
CA GLN A 250 -1.97 -1.50 26.94
C GLN A 250 -0.59 -2.13 26.81
N THR A 251 -0.16 -2.43 25.58
CA THR A 251 1.18 -2.98 25.31
C THR A 251 2.28 -2.00 25.70
N LEU A 252 2.10 -0.72 25.43
CA LEU A 252 3.01 0.36 25.78
C LEU A 252 3.14 0.51 27.31
N ILE A 253 2.00 0.52 28.03
CA ILE A 253 1.98 0.57 29.50
C ILE A 253 2.63 -0.67 30.10
N HIS A 254 2.37 -1.85 29.55
CA HIS A 254 3.01 -3.08 29.99
C HIS A 254 4.53 -3.01 29.85
N GLU A 255 5.05 -2.54 28.72
CA GLU A 255 6.47 -2.40 28.46
C GLU A 255 7.12 -1.35 29.39
N LEU A 256 6.43 -0.23 29.68
CA LEU A 256 6.88 0.78 30.63
C LEU A 256 7.01 0.21 32.04
N ASN A 257 6.02 -0.55 32.50
CA ASN A 257 6.03 -1.16 33.82
C ASN A 257 7.08 -2.27 33.97
N TYR A 258 7.39 -2.97 32.88
CA TYR A 258 8.32 -4.10 32.92
C TYR A 258 9.78 -3.67 32.73
N ARG A 259 10.07 -2.89 31.67
CA ARG A 259 11.45 -2.52 31.29
C ARG A 259 11.89 -1.15 31.76
N TYR A 260 10.98 -0.18 31.84
CA TYR A 260 11.31 1.22 32.11
C TYR A 260 10.76 1.70 33.46
N LYS A 261 10.95 0.90 34.51
CA LYS A 261 10.44 1.13 35.88
C LYS A 261 10.87 2.47 36.50
N SER A 262 11.94 3.06 35.98
CA SER A 262 12.42 4.39 36.45
C SER A 262 11.65 5.55 35.82
N CYS A 263 10.83 5.29 34.81
CA CYS A 263 10.01 6.30 34.15
C CYS A 263 8.63 6.41 34.81
N THR A 264 8.07 7.61 34.81
CA THR A 264 6.66 7.82 35.16
C THR A 264 5.88 8.11 33.90
N TYR A 265 4.63 7.66 33.87
CA TYR A 265 3.74 7.92 32.74
C TYR A 265 2.36 8.36 33.22
N GLN A 266 1.69 9.14 32.40
CA GLN A 266 0.33 9.62 32.58
C GLN A 266 -0.31 9.88 31.22
N ASP A 267 -1.63 10.07 31.16
CA ASP A 267 -2.28 10.51 29.94
C ASP A 267 -1.80 11.93 29.61
N ALA A 268 -1.51 12.18 28.33
CA ALA A 268 -1.13 13.49 27.85
C ALA A 268 -2.36 14.42 27.75
N SER A 269 -2.13 15.73 27.63
CA SER A 269 -3.22 16.71 27.50
C SER A 269 -4.11 16.41 26.30
N PHE A 270 -5.37 16.07 26.55
CA PHE A 270 -6.35 15.80 25.51
C PHE A 270 -6.70 17.03 24.66
N GLN A 271 -6.49 18.24 25.17
CA GLN A 271 -6.68 19.47 24.41
C GLN A 271 -5.58 19.69 23.36
N GLU A 272 -4.37 19.21 23.64
CA GLU A 272 -3.21 19.38 22.76
C GLU A 272 -2.96 18.18 21.83
N TYR A 273 -3.20 16.94 22.31
CA TYR A 273 -2.83 15.70 21.62
C TYR A 273 -4.03 14.77 21.35
N GLY A 274 -5.23 15.21 21.68
CA GLY A 274 -6.43 14.39 21.57
C GLY A 274 -6.50 13.27 22.61
N TYR A 275 -7.55 12.46 22.51
CA TYR A 275 -7.73 11.29 23.37
C TYR A 275 -6.93 10.11 22.79
N GLY A 276 -5.85 9.76 23.33
CA GLY A 276 -5.04 8.63 22.90
C GLY A 276 -3.56 8.96 22.81
N ALA A 277 -3.10 9.73 23.77
CA ALA A 277 -1.68 10.04 23.92
C ALA A 277 -1.22 9.78 25.37
N THR A 278 -0.02 9.23 25.52
CA THR A 278 0.63 8.94 26.80
C THR A 278 1.89 9.76 26.92
N GLN A 279 1.99 10.53 28.01
CA GLN A 279 3.19 11.26 28.38
C GLN A 279 4.08 10.38 29.28
N VAL A 280 5.31 10.18 28.87
CA VAL A 280 6.35 9.49 29.65
C VAL A 280 7.39 10.51 30.11
N THR A 281 7.76 10.48 31.38
CA THR A 281 8.82 11.31 31.97
C THR A 281 9.97 10.43 32.44
N ILE A 282 11.17 10.68 31.92
CA ILE A 282 12.39 9.96 32.29
C ILE A 282 12.90 10.51 33.66
N LYS A 283 13.10 9.64 34.62
CA LYS A 283 13.63 10.00 35.95
C LYS A 283 15.12 9.77 36.07
#